data_633c62ccd5a77ed2bced9ce64a06d0be
#
_entry.id   633c62ccd5a77ed2bced9ce64a06d0be
#
_cell.length_a   1.000
_cell.length_b   1.000
_cell.length_c   1.000
_cell.angle_alpha   90.00
_cell.angle_beta   90.00
_cell.angle_gamma   90.00
#
_symmetry.space_group_name_H-M   'P 1'
#
loop_
_entity.id
_entity.type
_entity.pdbx_description
1 polymer ?
#
loop_
_entity_poly.entity_id
_entity_poly.type
_entity_poly.pdbx_seq_one_letter_code
_entity_poly.pdbx_strand_id
1 'polypeptide(L)'
;LSKKLGLKNSLLVLPPYEKKIHKKHKLTKKEKIKFKNDVIFIGTWSPKKGALIKKLLDLGLNLKIYGGLWENDSNYKYLKSKIILGHVFNPNYSKLIQNAKIALCLFAEGNLDTITARSIEIPAIGTLLCSLRTKSMKKIFKENKEAIFFKTAKECFLKCQYYLNNYKKALKISKKGNEKV
;
A
#
# COMPACT_ATOMS: atom_id res chain seq x y z
N LEU A 1 -15.13 -20.20 -2.04
CA LEU A 1 -14.26 -21.33 -2.42
C LEU A 1 -14.51 -22.53 -1.49
N SER A 2 -14.47 -22.37 -0.17
CA SER A 2 -14.66 -23.44 0.82
C SER A 2 -15.97 -24.20 0.65
N LYS A 3 -17.09 -23.51 0.43
CA LYS A 3 -18.39 -24.14 0.13
C LYS A 3 -18.39 -24.95 -1.17
N LYS A 4 -17.67 -24.47 -2.22
CA LYS A 4 -17.50 -25.21 -3.48
C LYS A 4 -16.64 -26.46 -3.34
N LEU A 5 -15.77 -26.50 -2.31
CA LEU A 5 -14.91 -27.65 -1.97
C LEU A 5 -15.53 -28.58 -0.93
N GLY A 6 -16.80 -28.40 -0.57
CA GLY A 6 -17.51 -29.26 0.40
C GLY A 6 -17.08 -29.10 1.85
N LEU A 7 -16.27 -28.06 2.17
CA LEU A 7 -15.81 -27.81 3.53
C LEU A 7 -16.97 -27.31 4.41
N LYS A 8 -17.37 -28.08 5.42
CA LYS A 8 -18.46 -27.74 6.35
C LYS A 8 -18.08 -26.60 7.30
N ASN A 9 -16.83 -26.59 7.78
CA ASN A 9 -16.30 -25.58 8.71
C ASN A 9 -15.11 -24.86 8.08
N SER A 10 -15.27 -23.59 7.79
CA SER A 10 -14.17 -22.74 7.30
C SER A 10 -14.18 -21.39 7.97
N LEU A 11 -13.04 -20.99 8.50
CA LEU A 11 -12.82 -19.68 9.12
C LEU A 11 -11.97 -18.82 8.20
N LEU A 12 -12.45 -17.60 7.91
CA LEU A 12 -11.63 -16.59 7.24
C LEU A 12 -10.72 -15.91 8.28
N VAL A 13 -9.44 -16.21 8.23
CA VAL A 13 -8.43 -15.53 9.05
C VAL A 13 -7.83 -14.40 8.23
N LEU A 14 -7.83 -13.19 8.79
CA LEU A 14 -7.15 -12.04 8.18
C LEU A 14 -5.64 -12.20 8.32
N PRO A 15 -4.84 -11.68 7.37
CA PRO A 15 -3.39 -11.64 7.52
C PRO A 15 -3.01 -10.98 8.84
N PRO A 16 -2.18 -11.62 9.68
CA PRO A 16 -1.79 -11.04 10.94
C PRO A 16 -0.82 -9.86 10.74
N TYR A 17 -0.76 -8.97 11.73
CA TYR A 17 0.31 -8.00 11.88
C TYR A 17 0.88 -8.05 13.30
N GLU A 18 2.14 -7.68 13.46
CA GLU A 18 2.80 -7.67 14.76
C GLU A 18 2.81 -6.25 15.34
N LYS A 19 2.05 -6.02 16.41
CA LYS A 19 1.91 -4.69 17.05
C LYS A 19 3.23 -4.09 17.51
N LYS A 20 4.19 -4.91 17.94
CA LYS A 20 5.51 -4.44 18.38
C LYS A 20 6.34 -3.91 17.21
N ILE A 21 6.08 -4.38 16.00
CA ILE A 21 6.84 -4.11 14.78
C ILE A 21 6.10 -3.08 13.90
N HIS A 22 4.82 -3.34 13.58
CA HIS A 22 4.00 -2.51 12.68
C HIS A 22 3.35 -1.36 13.45
N LYS A 23 4.17 -0.44 13.91
CA LYS A 23 3.75 0.74 14.69
C LYS A 23 4.53 1.97 14.25
N LYS A 24 4.14 3.14 14.76
CA LYS A 24 4.93 4.37 14.62
C LYS A 24 6.20 4.27 15.46
N HIS A 25 7.32 4.62 14.84
CA HIS A 25 8.64 4.70 15.46
C HIS A 25 9.04 6.16 15.68
N LYS A 26 9.85 6.41 16.70
CA LYS A 26 10.49 7.73 16.87
C LYS A 26 11.52 7.91 15.75
N LEU A 27 11.33 8.93 14.91
CA LEU A 27 12.25 9.25 13.82
C LEU A 27 13.19 10.39 14.22
N THR A 28 14.47 10.26 13.90
CA THR A 28 15.42 11.36 13.94
C THR A 28 15.09 12.40 12.85
N LYS A 29 15.64 13.62 12.98
CA LYS A 29 15.51 14.67 11.94
C LYS A 29 15.99 14.16 10.58
N LYS A 30 17.13 13.46 10.55
CA LYS A 30 17.73 12.87 9.33
C LYS A 30 16.80 11.81 8.68
N GLU A 31 16.19 10.94 9.49
CA GLU A 31 15.25 9.93 9.00
C GLU A 31 13.96 10.55 8.48
N LYS A 32 13.43 11.59 9.12
CA LYS A 32 12.25 12.32 8.62
C LYS A 32 12.48 12.89 7.22
N ILE A 33 13.65 13.39 6.93
CA ILE A 33 14.03 13.90 5.60
C ILE A 33 14.20 12.71 4.63
N LYS A 34 15.02 11.72 5.02
CA LYS A 34 15.35 10.55 4.17
C LYS A 34 14.11 9.76 3.73
N PHE A 35 13.14 9.56 4.64
CA PHE A 35 11.96 8.72 4.42
C PHE A 35 10.72 9.49 3.99
N LYS A 36 10.81 10.81 3.80
CA LYS A 36 9.68 11.63 3.34
C LYS A 36 9.24 11.23 1.94
N ASN A 37 7.98 10.84 1.79
CA ASN A 37 7.36 10.51 0.52
C ASN A 37 5.92 11.01 0.47
N ASP A 38 5.45 11.42 -0.70
CA ASP A 38 4.03 11.70 -0.90
C ASP A 38 3.26 10.39 -1.02
N VAL A 39 3.62 9.56 -2.00
CA VAL A 39 3.04 8.23 -2.19
C VAL A 39 4.16 7.19 -2.22
N ILE A 40 3.95 6.06 -1.54
CA ILE A 40 4.91 4.96 -1.48
C ILE A 40 4.26 3.65 -1.91
N PHE A 41 5.03 2.82 -2.60
CA PHE A 41 4.73 1.42 -2.80
C PHE A 41 5.91 0.58 -2.32
N ILE A 42 5.66 -0.43 -1.48
CA ILE A 42 6.68 -1.40 -1.06
C ILE A 42 6.21 -2.79 -1.48
N GLY A 43 6.92 -3.42 -2.40
CA GLY A 43 6.58 -4.76 -2.87
C GLY A 43 7.39 -5.21 -4.06
N THR A 44 7.45 -6.51 -4.23
CA THR A 44 8.11 -7.18 -5.35
C THR A 44 7.37 -6.88 -6.65
N TRP A 45 8.13 -6.70 -7.73
CA TRP A 45 7.62 -6.50 -9.06
C TRP A 45 6.77 -7.69 -9.55
N SER A 46 5.83 -7.39 -10.42
CA SER A 46 5.16 -8.31 -11.32
C SER A 46 4.62 -7.53 -12.53
N PRO A 47 4.33 -8.18 -13.67
CA PRO A 47 3.93 -7.49 -14.90
C PRO A 47 2.78 -6.50 -14.73
N LYS A 48 1.68 -6.88 -14.05
CA LYS A 48 0.54 -5.97 -13.83
C LYS A 48 0.86 -4.84 -12.86
N LYS A 49 1.68 -5.09 -11.82
CA LYS A 49 2.14 -4.03 -10.92
C LYS A 49 3.00 -3.02 -11.69
N GLY A 50 3.94 -3.50 -12.51
CA GLY A 50 4.77 -2.66 -13.36
C GLY A 50 3.93 -1.79 -14.29
N ALA A 51 2.99 -2.39 -15.01
CA ALA A 51 2.08 -1.68 -15.91
C ALA A 51 1.22 -0.63 -15.18
N LEU A 52 0.70 -0.94 -13.98
CA LEU A 52 -0.06 0.01 -13.16
C LEU A 52 0.83 1.16 -12.67
N ILE A 53 1.99 0.84 -12.11
CA ILE A 53 2.95 1.83 -11.61
C ILE A 53 3.39 2.77 -12.72
N LYS A 54 3.73 2.24 -13.89
CA LYS A 54 4.08 3.07 -15.06
C LYS A 54 2.95 4.06 -15.38
N LYS A 55 1.71 3.59 -15.50
CA LYS A 55 0.55 4.46 -15.76
C LYS A 55 0.38 5.54 -14.69
N LEU A 56 0.64 5.25 -13.41
CA LEU A 56 0.57 6.24 -12.34
C LEU A 56 1.65 7.31 -12.47
N LEU A 57 2.87 6.91 -12.83
CA LEU A 57 3.99 7.83 -13.07
C LEU A 57 3.76 8.68 -14.33
N ASP A 58 3.23 8.11 -15.41
CA ASP A 58 2.86 8.82 -16.64
C ASP A 58 1.78 9.88 -16.37
N LEU A 59 0.86 9.63 -15.43
CA LEU A 59 -0.13 10.60 -14.95
C LEU A 59 0.47 11.68 -14.02
N GLY A 60 1.75 11.59 -13.69
CA GLY A 60 2.45 12.57 -12.84
C GLY A 60 2.35 12.31 -11.34
N LEU A 61 2.01 11.08 -10.90
CA LEU A 61 1.99 10.77 -9.48
C LEU A 61 3.43 10.76 -8.90
N ASN A 62 3.68 11.56 -7.87
CA ASN A 62 4.94 11.53 -7.14
C ASN A 62 5.02 10.27 -6.26
N LEU A 63 5.44 9.16 -6.87
CA LEU A 63 5.46 7.82 -6.28
C LEU A 63 6.90 7.34 -6.13
N LYS A 64 7.23 6.81 -4.94
CA LYS A 64 8.48 6.11 -4.66
C LYS A 64 8.20 4.62 -4.51
N ILE A 65 9.08 3.79 -5.08
CA ILE A 65 8.91 2.34 -5.14
C ILE A 65 10.08 1.68 -4.42
N TYR A 66 9.78 0.69 -3.58
CA TYR A 66 10.77 -0.13 -2.89
C TYR A 66 10.46 -1.60 -3.11
N GLY A 67 11.47 -2.41 -3.42
CA GLY A 67 11.29 -3.85 -3.59
C GLY A 67 12.28 -4.47 -4.56
N GLY A 68 12.20 -5.80 -4.68
CA GLY A 68 13.03 -6.56 -5.61
C GLY A 68 12.35 -6.83 -6.95
N LEU A 69 13.13 -7.33 -7.89
CA LEU A 69 12.75 -7.78 -9.23
C LEU A 69 12.22 -6.68 -10.15
N TRP A 70 12.32 -5.40 -9.76
CA TRP A 70 11.87 -4.27 -10.60
C TRP A 70 12.74 -4.08 -11.84
N GLU A 71 13.97 -4.58 -11.82
CA GLU A 71 14.88 -4.63 -12.96
C GLU A 71 14.34 -5.47 -14.12
N ASN A 72 13.37 -6.37 -13.86
CA ASN A 72 12.72 -7.19 -14.88
C ASN A 72 11.61 -6.44 -15.65
N ASP A 73 11.26 -5.21 -15.23
CA ASP A 73 10.26 -4.41 -15.95
C ASP A 73 10.81 -3.92 -17.29
N SER A 74 10.07 -4.12 -18.37
CA SER A 74 10.44 -3.65 -19.71
C SER A 74 10.69 -2.13 -19.77
N ASN A 75 10.07 -1.37 -18.85
CA ASN A 75 10.23 0.07 -18.70
C ASN A 75 11.25 0.45 -17.59
N TYR A 76 12.09 -0.48 -17.13
CA TYR A 76 12.98 -0.22 -15.98
C TYR A 76 13.86 1.01 -16.16
N LYS A 77 14.40 1.23 -17.38
CA LYS A 77 15.20 2.45 -17.68
C LYS A 77 14.46 3.75 -17.35
N TYR A 78 13.15 3.78 -17.61
CA TYR A 78 12.29 4.92 -17.30
C TYR A 78 11.96 4.98 -15.80
N LEU A 79 11.72 3.83 -15.17
CA LEU A 79 11.26 3.73 -13.80
C LEU A 79 12.39 3.85 -12.76
N LYS A 80 13.65 3.55 -13.12
CA LYS A 80 14.78 3.37 -12.19
C LYS A 80 15.01 4.54 -11.22
N SER A 81 14.75 5.79 -11.63
CA SER A 81 14.89 6.96 -10.76
C SER A 81 13.87 7.00 -9.61
N LYS A 82 12.79 6.25 -9.70
CA LYS A 82 11.73 6.13 -8.70
C LYS A 82 11.80 4.84 -7.89
N ILE A 83 12.68 3.92 -8.27
CA ILE A 83 12.82 2.59 -7.68
C ILE A 83 14.06 2.54 -6.79
N ILE A 84 13.89 1.98 -5.60
CA ILE A 84 14.97 1.57 -4.70
C ILE A 84 14.90 0.04 -4.61
N LEU A 85 15.86 -0.60 -5.27
CA LEU A 85 15.96 -2.05 -5.32
C LEU A 85 16.30 -2.64 -3.95
N GLY A 86 15.91 -3.90 -3.77
CA GLY A 86 16.19 -4.68 -2.58
C GLY A 86 15.03 -4.76 -1.59
N HIS A 87 15.19 -5.65 -0.63
CA HIS A 87 14.18 -5.85 0.40
C HIS A 87 14.27 -4.77 1.47
N VAL A 88 13.10 -4.34 1.95
CA VAL A 88 12.99 -3.41 3.07
C VAL A 88 12.47 -4.17 4.27
N PHE A 89 13.31 -4.29 5.29
CA PHE A 89 13.00 -4.97 6.55
C PHE A 89 12.67 -3.96 7.66
N ASN A 90 12.00 -4.42 8.72
CA ASN A 90 11.80 -3.63 9.91
C ASN A 90 13.14 -3.36 10.65
N PRO A 91 13.29 -2.17 11.28
CA PRO A 91 12.27 -1.14 11.45
C PRO A 91 12.09 -0.20 10.26
N ASN A 92 12.93 -0.26 9.22
CA ASN A 92 12.90 0.68 8.09
C ASN A 92 11.59 0.60 7.29
N TYR A 93 11.00 -0.58 7.16
CA TYR A 93 9.70 -0.77 6.53
C TYR A 93 8.63 0.11 7.21
N SER A 94 8.47 -0.01 8.53
CA SER A 94 7.49 0.77 9.27
C SER A 94 7.81 2.28 9.24
N LYS A 95 9.09 2.65 9.30
CA LYS A 95 9.55 4.04 9.20
C LYS A 95 9.27 4.66 7.83
N LEU A 96 9.42 3.91 6.75
CA LEU A 96 9.07 4.35 5.39
C LEU A 96 7.57 4.56 5.24
N ILE A 97 6.76 3.57 5.68
CA ILE A 97 5.30 3.65 5.63
C ILE A 97 4.80 4.84 6.43
N GLN A 98 5.22 5.00 7.69
CA GLN A 98 4.73 6.09 8.55
C GLN A 98 5.08 7.49 8.06
N ASN A 99 6.16 7.62 7.28
CA ASN A 99 6.64 8.93 6.79
C ASN A 99 6.15 9.25 5.37
N ALA A 100 5.33 8.36 4.80
CA ALA A 100 4.57 8.60 3.59
C ALA A 100 3.18 9.17 3.93
N LYS A 101 2.62 10.01 3.04
CA LYS A 101 1.25 10.51 3.19
C LYS A 101 0.23 9.44 2.80
N ILE A 102 0.53 8.66 1.75
CA ILE A 102 -0.30 7.57 1.22
C ILE A 102 0.58 6.36 0.92
N ALA A 103 0.13 5.16 1.30
CA ALA A 103 0.80 3.92 0.94
C ALA A 103 -0.10 3.06 0.04
N LEU A 104 0.43 2.68 -1.12
CA LEU A 104 -0.27 1.82 -2.07
C LEU A 104 -0.18 0.36 -1.62
N CYS A 105 -1.29 -0.36 -1.73
CA CYS A 105 -1.36 -1.81 -1.56
C CYS A 105 -1.86 -2.46 -2.84
N LEU A 106 -0.96 -3.16 -3.53
CA LEU A 106 -1.22 -3.90 -4.77
C LEU A 106 -1.08 -5.40 -4.50
N PHE A 107 -1.96 -6.20 -5.11
CA PHE A 107 -2.02 -7.64 -4.87
C PHE A 107 -1.15 -8.42 -5.86
N ALA A 108 -0.75 -9.64 -5.45
CA ALA A 108 -0.07 -10.57 -6.32
C ALA A 108 -1.07 -11.25 -7.28
N GLU A 109 -0.65 -11.44 -8.53
CA GLU A 109 -1.52 -11.98 -9.56
C GLU A 109 -1.65 -13.50 -9.48
N GLY A 110 -0.52 -14.17 -9.22
CA GLY A 110 -0.46 -15.63 -9.20
C GLY A 110 -1.25 -16.27 -8.06
N ASN A 111 -1.48 -15.55 -6.98
CA ASN A 111 -2.17 -16.06 -5.78
C ASN A 111 -3.66 -15.73 -5.75
N LEU A 112 -4.21 -15.05 -6.76
CA LEU A 112 -5.58 -14.53 -6.75
C LEU A 112 -5.89 -13.71 -5.48
N ASP A 113 -4.89 -13.02 -4.94
CA ASP A 113 -5.00 -12.29 -3.68
C ASP A 113 -6.08 -11.21 -3.78
N THR A 114 -6.95 -11.18 -2.80
CA THR A 114 -7.96 -10.12 -2.61
C THR A 114 -7.70 -9.28 -1.37
N ILE A 115 -6.69 -9.68 -0.58
CA ILE A 115 -6.15 -9.06 0.62
C ILE A 115 -4.72 -9.56 0.82
N THR A 116 -3.83 -8.74 1.40
CA THR A 116 -2.46 -9.12 1.76
C THR A 116 -2.12 -8.59 3.15
N ALA A 117 -1.00 -9.01 3.73
CA ALA A 117 -0.50 -8.50 5.00
C ALA A 117 -0.41 -6.97 5.01
N ARG A 118 0.04 -6.35 3.90
CA ARG A 118 0.11 -4.88 3.76
C ARG A 118 -1.23 -4.17 3.87
N SER A 119 -2.33 -4.86 3.56
CA SER A 119 -3.68 -4.30 3.76
C SER A 119 -3.98 -3.99 5.22
N ILE A 120 -3.31 -4.68 6.15
CA ILE A 120 -3.46 -4.53 7.60
C ILE A 120 -2.28 -3.75 8.19
N GLU A 121 -1.05 -4.05 7.77
CA GLU A 121 0.17 -3.40 8.26
C GLU A 121 0.18 -1.88 8.02
N ILE A 122 -0.25 -1.43 6.83
CA ILE A 122 -0.29 0.01 6.49
C ILE A 122 -1.21 0.79 7.44
N PRO A 123 -2.47 0.40 7.64
CA PRO A 123 -3.32 1.03 8.65
C PRO A 123 -2.77 0.89 10.07
N ALA A 124 -2.22 -0.27 10.45
CA ALA A 124 -1.64 -0.48 11.78
C ALA A 124 -0.50 0.51 12.08
N ILE A 125 0.31 0.86 11.09
CA ILE A 125 1.35 1.89 11.19
C ILE A 125 0.74 3.30 11.23
N GLY A 126 -0.50 3.48 10.79
CA GLY A 126 -1.24 4.75 10.82
C GLY A 126 -1.04 5.62 9.58
N THR A 127 -0.76 5.02 8.42
CA THR A 127 -0.69 5.69 7.11
C THR A 127 -1.97 5.45 6.32
N LEU A 128 -2.35 6.39 5.45
CA LEU A 128 -3.52 6.23 4.60
C LEU A 128 -3.31 5.08 3.62
N LEU A 129 -4.10 4.02 3.77
CA LEU A 129 -4.13 2.89 2.85
C LEU A 129 -4.86 3.25 1.56
N CYS A 130 -4.18 3.11 0.43
CA CYS A 130 -4.77 3.18 -0.91
C CYS A 130 -4.60 1.82 -1.59
N SER A 131 -5.69 1.08 -1.78
CA SER A 131 -5.65 -0.31 -2.22
C SER A 131 -6.55 -0.57 -3.43
N LEU A 132 -6.26 -1.68 -4.14
CA LEU A 132 -7.21 -2.21 -5.12
C LEU A 132 -8.55 -2.51 -4.46
N ARG A 133 -9.64 -2.11 -5.14
CA ARG A 133 -11.01 -2.34 -4.67
C ARG A 133 -11.41 -3.78 -4.89
N THR A 134 -11.50 -4.58 -3.82
CA THR A 134 -11.99 -5.95 -3.83
C THR A 134 -13.19 -6.10 -2.89
N LYS A 135 -13.95 -7.19 -3.05
CA LYS A 135 -15.03 -7.53 -2.09
C LYS A 135 -14.48 -7.75 -0.68
N SER A 136 -13.30 -8.37 -0.55
CA SER A 136 -12.64 -8.61 0.74
C SER A 136 -12.24 -7.31 1.42
N MET A 137 -11.59 -6.39 0.69
CA MET A 137 -11.19 -5.09 1.25
C MET A 137 -12.39 -4.28 1.74
N LYS A 138 -13.50 -4.29 0.98
CA LYS A 138 -14.75 -3.60 1.37
C LYS A 138 -15.46 -4.22 2.60
N LYS A 139 -15.21 -5.50 2.91
CA LYS A 139 -15.70 -6.14 4.13
C LYS A 139 -14.90 -5.70 5.37
N ILE A 140 -13.61 -5.41 5.19
CA ILE A 140 -12.71 -5.05 6.29
C ILE A 140 -12.77 -3.55 6.57
N PHE A 141 -12.68 -2.72 5.53
CA PHE A 141 -12.63 -1.26 5.66
C PHE A 141 -13.78 -0.58 4.92
N LYS A 142 -14.35 0.42 5.56
CA LYS A 142 -15.33 1.34 4.94
C LYS A 142 -14.58 2.30 4.01
N GLU A 143 -14.88 2.22 2.70
CA GLU A 143 -14.27 3.08 1.69
C GLU A 143 -14.51 4.57 1.99
N ASN A 144 -13.47 5.40 1.81
CA ASN A 144 -13.42 6.84 2.09
C ASN A 144 -13.64 7.22 3.57
N LYS A 145 -13.72 6.23 4.48
CA LYS A 145 -13.82 6.45 5.93
C LYS A 145 -12.64 5.84 6.69
N GLU A 146 -12.16 4.66 6.28
CA GLU A 146 -11.10 3.89 6.94
C GLU A 146 -9.93 3.56 6.00
N ALA A 147 -10.20 3.54 4.68
CA ALA A 147 -9.22 3.38 3.61
C ALA A 147 -9.77 3.97 2.32
N ILE A 148 -8.92 4.12 1.30
CA ILE A 148 -9.35 4.48 -0.06
C ILE A 148 -9.07 3.35 -1.03
N PHE A 149 -10.00 3.13 -1.97
CA PHE A 149 -9.89 2.04 -2.93
C PHE A 149 -10.01 2.54 -4.36
N PHE A 150 -9.38 1.81 -5.29
CA PHE A 150 -9.43 2.11 -6.71
C PHE A 150 -9.55 0.83 -7.56
N LYS A 151 -10.02 0.97 -8.80
CA LYS A 151 -10.05 -0.09 -9.82
C LYS A 151 -9.10 0.20 -10.98
N THR A 152 -8.87 1.47 -11.31
CA THR A 152 -8.05 1.89 -12.46
C THR A 152 -6.91 2.81 -12.01
N ALA A 153 -5.85 2.92 -12.83
CA ALA A 153 -4.76 3.86 -12.59
C ALA A 153 -5.25 5.31 -12.49
N LYS A 154 -6.19 5.70 -13.37
CA LYS A 154 -6.77 7.05 -13.35
C LYS A 154 -7.52 7.34 -12.04
N GLU A 155 -8.33 6.38 -11.56
CA GLU A 155 -9.03 6.53 -10.27
C GLU A 155 -8.03 6.62 -9.10
N CYS A 156 -6.99 5.77 -9.10
CA CYS A 156 -5.92 5.81 -8.10
C CYS A 156 -5.23 7.17 -8.08
N PHE A 157 -4.81 7.67 -9.24
CA PHE A 157 -4.17 8.97 -9.40
C PHE A 157 -5.05 10.10 -8.85
N LEU A 158 -6.30 10.19 -9.30
CA LEU A 158 -7.23 11.24 -8.86
C LEU A 158 -7.47 11.21 -7.34
N LYS A 159 -7.62 10.03 -6.76
CA LYS A 159 -7.77 9.89 -5.30
C LYS A 159 -6.50 10.29 -4.56
N CYS A 160 -5.33 9.85 -5.02
CA CYS A 160 -4.06 10.28 -4.43
C CYS A 160 -3.90 11.80 -4.49
N GLN A 161 -4.12 12.43 -5.63
CA GLN A 161 -4.07 13.89 -5.79
C GLN A 161 -5.04 14.60 -4.84
N TYR A 162 -6.30 14.13 -4.80
CA TYR A 162 -7.30 14.71 -3.91
C TYR A 162 -6.86 14.68 -2.43
N TYR A 163 -6.37 13.53 -1.94
CA TYR A 163 -5.98 13.38 -0.54
C TYR A 163 -4.61 14.00 -0.22
N LEU A 164 -3.72 14.13 -1.18
CA LEU A 164 -2.49 14.92 -1.03
C LEU A 164 -2.81 16.41 -0.84
N ASN A 165 -3.74 16.95 -1.62
CA ASN A 165 -4.20 18.34 -1.52
C ASN A 165 -5.12 18.57 -0.31
N ASN A 166 -5.78 17.54 0.19
CA ASN A 166 -6.66 17.58 1.37
C ASN A 166 -6.11 16.73 2.52
N TYR A 167 -4.85 16.96 2.90
CA TYR A 167 -4.13 16.08 3.82
C TYR A 167 -4.79 15.94 5.20
N LYS A 168 -5.46 16.96 5.70
CA LYS A 168 -6.27 16.86 6.95
C LYS A 168 -7.36 15.79 6.85
N LYS A 169 -7.99 15.63 5.66
CA LYS A 169 -8.98 14.54 5.41
C LYS A 169 -8.28 13.18 5.35
N ALA A 170 -7.12 13.12 4.69
CA ALA A 170 -6.31 11.90 4.64
C ALA A 170 -5.95 11.39 6.05
N LEU A 171 -5.52 12.29 6.94
CA LEU A 171 -5.21 11.95 8.34
C LEU A 171 -6.42 11.44 9.12
N LYS A 172 -7.62 12.00 8.89
CA LYS A 172 -8.85 11.51 9.54
C LYS A 172 -9.18 10.07 9.11
N ILE A 173 -9.00 9.76 7.80
CA ILE A 173 -9.24 8.41 7.28
C ILE A 173 -8.19 7.44 7.81
N SER A 174 -6.90 7.80 7.77
CA SER A 174 -5.82 6.94 8.26
C SER A 174 -5.95 6.64 9.75
N LYS A 175 -6.39 7.62 10.57
CA LYS A 175 -6.68 7.40 11.98
C LYS A 175 -7.78 6.36 12.19
N LYS A 176 -8.90 6.47 11.47
CA LYS A 176 -10.00 5.49 11.55
C LYS A 176 -9.58 4.11 11.02
N GLY A 177 -8.76 4.05 9.97
CA GLY A 177 -8.16 2.80 9.50
C GLY A 177 -7.26 2.16 10.55
N ASN A 178 -6.48 2.95 11.28
CA ASN A 178 -5.63 2.48 12.38
C ASN A 178 -6.45 1.96 13.58
N GLU A 179 -7.52 2.66 13.94
CA GLU A 179 -8.43 2.24 15.02
C GLU A 179 -9.19 0.95 14.68
N LYS A 180 -9.29 0.61 13.38
CA LYS A 180 -10.02 -0.57 12.89
C LYS A 180 -9.21 -1.87 13.04
N VAL A 181 -7.89 -1.82 13.03
CA VAL A 181 -6.99 -2.98 13.08
C VAL A 181 -6.23 -3.03 14.40
#